data_43bf757b1343a1cb25aa83a596b0abcb
#
_entry.id   43bf757b1343a1cb25aa83a596b0abcb
#
_cell.length_a   1.000
_cell.length_b   1.000
_cell.length_c   1.000
_cell.angle_alpha   90.00
_cell.angle_beta   90.00
_cell.angle_gamma   90.00
#
_symmetry.space_group_name_H-M   'P 1'
#
loop_
_entity.id
_entity.type
_entity.pdbx_description
1 polymer ?
#
loop_
_entity_poly.entity_id
_entity_poly.type
_entity_poly.pdbx_seq_one_letter_code
_entity_poly.pdbx_strand_id
1 'polypeptide(L)'
;MHRPIDFSPGATRSCDNPDAELLTMLELLDQHPKLWNSFEVLIEMVCTLNELDPGDLEYPLILPLLERVGLLLEEVLEANQAQNCRLEWVHPANRPVLELLAWRIDLDRREPIASPEHFQRMEQMLRLNPKDNSGVRMPLCRRYLEGDRFEDALRLTEQYPDDFPEMRYNRVLALYALGHIEKAEKRLRELADKYPKILDALLKHGILRPEINLSFVKVGGDDEAWLYRRDYRATWERLGALKWAANRAR
;
A
#
# COMPACT_ATOMS: atom_id res chain seq x y z
N MET A 1 -7.04 -11.63 11.06
CA MET A 1 -5.64 -11.45 10.67
C MET A 1 -5.63 -11.33 9.15
N HIS A 2 -5.72 -10.12 8.62
CA HIS A 2 -5.61 -9.90 7.18
C HIS A 2 -4.18 -9.49 6.87
N ARG A 3 -3.56 -10.27 5.98
CA ARG A 3 -2.26 -10.00 5.37
C ARG A 3 -2.34 -8.76 4.50
N PRO A 4 -1.24 -8.05 4.25
CA PRO A 4 -1.14 -7.28 3.04
C PRO A 4 -1.46 -8.24 1.91
N ILE A 5 -2.47 -7.92 1.13
CA ILE A 5 -2.85 -8.70 -0.03
C ILE A 5 -1.63 -8.62 -0.94
N ASP A 6 -1.05 -9.80 -1.17
CA ASP A 6 -0.23 -10.00 -2.34
C ASP A 6 -1.14 -9.66 -3.53
N PHE A 7 -0.88 -8.52 -4.17
CA PHE A 7 -1.57 -8.09 -5.37
C PHE A 7 -1.12 -8.90 -6.59
N SER A 8 -0.90 -10.17 -6.41
CA SER A 8 -1.14 -11.10 -7.48
C SER A 8 -2.64 -11.08 -7.72
N PRO A 9 -3.10 -10.75 -8.93
CA PRO A 9 -4.52 -10.71 -9.26
C PRO A 9 -5.17 -11.97 -8.74
N GLY A 10 -6.22 -11.80 -7.94
CA GLY A 10 -6.85 -12.87 -7.19
C GLY A 10 -7.25 -14.01 -8.10
N ALA A 11 -7.07 -15.21 -7.58
CA ALA A 11 -7.39 -16.52 -8.18
C ALA A 11 -7.46 -16.44 -9.71
N THR A 12 -6.30 -16.43 -10.34
CA THR A 12 -6.12 -16.51 -11.78
C THR A 12 -7.15 -17.50 -12.33
N ARG A 13 -8.15 -17.02 -13.04
CA ARG A 13 -8.70 -17.83 -14.12
C ARG A 13 -7.48 -18.10 -15.00
N SER A 14 -6.95 -19.31 -14.95
CA SER A 14 -5.95 -19.76 -15.90
C SER A 14 -6.58 -19.57 -17.26
N CYS A 15 -6.16 -18.50 -17.94
CA CYS A 15 -6.58 -18.27 -19.31
C CYS A 15 -5.76 -19.22 -20.16
N ASP A 16 -6.41 -20.20 -20.78
CA ASP A 16 -5.73 -21.20 -21.62
C ASP A 16 -5.07 -20.56 -22.85
N ASN A 17 -5.49 -19.35 -23.23
CA ASN A 17 -4.92 -18.59 -24.35
C ASN A 17 -5.19 -17.08 -24.17
N PRO A 18 -4.32 -16.34 -23.46
CA PRO A 18 -4.51 -14.91 -23.20
C PRO A 18 -4.51 -14.04 -24.46
N ASP A 19 -3.77 -14.42 -25.52
CA ASP A 19 -3.78 -13.70 -26.80
C ASP A 19 -5.17 -13.74 -27.45
N ALA A 20 -5.82 -14.91 -27.48
CA ALA A 20 -7.14 -15.07 -28.08
C ALA A 20 -8.20 -14.32 -27.23
N GLU A 21 -8.07 -14.30 -25.92
CA GLU A 21 -8.97 -13.57 -25.02
C GLU A 21 -8.83 -12.06 -25.23
N LEU A 22 -7.61 -11.54 -25.32
CA LEU A 22 -7.37 -10.13 -25.60
C LEU A 22 -7.96 -9.70 -26.94
N LEU A 23 -7.77 -10.50 -28.01
CA LEU A 23 -8.35 -10.22 -29.31
C LEU A 23 -9.89 -10.19 -29.25
N THR A 24 -10.50 -11.13 -28.55
CA THR A 24 -11.97 -11.17 -28.34
C THR A 24 -12.44 -9.93 -27.59
N MET A 25 -11.73 -9.49 -26.54
CA MET A 25 -12.08 -8.27 -25.82
C MET A 25 -11.95 -7.03 -26.71
N LEU A 26 -10.90 -6.92 -27.51
CA LEU A 26 -10.72 -5.78 -28.42
C LEU A 26 -11.82 -5.72 -29.47
N GLU A 27 -12.23 -6.86 -30.05
CA GLU A 27 -13.36 -6.95 -30.97
C GLU A 27 -14.69 -6.50 -30.30
N LEU A 28 -14.93 -6.93 -29.05
CA LEU A 28 -16.12 -6.49 -28.28
C LEU A 28 -16.09 -5.00 -28.01
N LEU A 29 -14.95 -4.44 -27.69
CA LEU A 29 -14.79 -3.01 -27.42
C LEU A 29 -14.98 -2.15 -28.69
N ASP A 30 -14.56 -2.65 -29.85
CA ASP A 30 -14.80 -2.01 -31.16
C ASP A 30 -16.30 -1.99 -31.49
N GLN A 31 -16.99 -3.10 -31.25
CA GLN A 31 -18.43 -3.22 -31.46
C GLN A 31 -19.25 -2.43 -30.42
N HIS A 32 -18.75 -2.33 -29.19
CA HIS A 32 -19.44 -1.73 -28.05
C HIS A 32 -18.54 -0.73 -27.29
N PRO A 33 -18.24 0.47 -27.87
CA PRO A 33 -17.30 1.44 -27.27
C PRO A 33 -17.67 1.90 -25.85
N LYS A 34 -18.93 1.77 -25.44
CA LYS A 34 -19.35 2.10 -24.06
C LYS A 34 -18.74 1.19 -23.00
N LEU A 35 -18.25 0.01 -23.38
CA LEU A 35 -17.59 -0.93 -22.46
C LEU A 35 -16.25 -0.39 -21.94
N TRP A 36 -15.63 0.57 -22.62
CA TRP A 36 -14.46 1.31 -22.10
C TRP A 36 -14.75 2.08 -20.81
N ASN A 37 -16.03 2.22 -20.43
CA ASN A 37 -16.48 2.85 -19.19
C ASN A 37 -16.96 1.83 -18.15
N SER A 38 -16.54 0.57 -18.25
CA SER A 38 -16.82 -0.50 -17.27
C SER A 38 -15.55 -0.87 -16.50
N PHE A 39 -15.60 -0.77 -15.18
CA PHE A 39 -14.49 -1.18 -14.31
C PHE A 39 -14.21 -2.69 -14.45
N GLU A 40 -15.23 -3.51 -14.65
CA GLU A 40 -15.10 -4.94 -14.84
C GLU A 40 -14.33 -5.27 -16.13
N VAL A 41 -14.62 -4.57 -17.21
CA VAL A 41 -13.89 -4.74 -18.50
C VAL A 41 -12.45 -4.27 -18.36
N LEU A 42 -12.23 -3.13 -17.71
CA LEU A 42 -10.89 -2.60 -17.51
C LEU A 42 -10.01 -3.52 -16.65
N ILE A 43 -10.56 -4.15 -15.59
CA ILE A 43 -9.79 -5.10 -14.78
C ILE A 43 -9.44 -6.36 -15.57
N GLU A 44 -10.38 -6.91 -16.33
CA GLU A 44 -10.10 -8.10 -17.18
C GLU A 44 -9.01 -7.79 -18.20
N MET A 45 -9.03 -6.62 -18.84
CA MET A 45 -7.98 -6.22 -19.78
C MET A 45 -6.62 -6.09 -19.09
N VAL A 46 -6.57 -5.44 -17.92
CA VAL A 46 -5.34 -5.28 -17.16
C VAL A 46 -4.78 -6.64 -16.72
N CYS A 47 -5.63 -7.55 -16.25
CA CYS A 47 -5.23 -8.89 -15.86
C CYS A 47 -4.68 -9.67 -17.07
N THR A 48 -5.40 -9.68 -18.20
CA THR A 48 -4.98 -10.38 -19.43
C THR A 48 -3.65 -9.84 -19.96
N LEU A 49 -3.46 -8.52 -20.01
CA LEU A 49 -2.20 -7.92 -20.44
C LEU A 49 -1.04 -8.29 -19.51
N ASN A 50 -1.26 -8.35 -18.21
CA ASN A 50 -0.23 -8.74 -17.26
C ASN A 50 0.11 -10.24 -17.33
N GLU A 51 -0.84 -11.10 -17.73
CA GLU A 51 -0.58 -12.52 -17.97
C GLU A 51 0.22 -12.75 -19.26
N LEU A 52 0.00 -11.92 -20.30
CA LEU A 52 0.73 -11.99 -21.56
C LEU A 52 2.20 -11.67 -21.39
N ASP A 53 2.52 -10.61 -20.69
CA ASP A 53 3.91 -10.17 -20.49
C ASP A 53 4.06 -9.41 -19.16
N PRO A 54 4.33 -10.15 -18.06
CA PRO A 54 4.46 -9.53 -16.73
C PRO A 54 5.65 -8.55 -16.69
N GLY A 55 5.35 -7.27 -16.63
CA GLY A 55 6.32 -6.19 -16.47
C GLY A 55 6.55 -5.33 -17.70
N ASP A 56 6.73 -5.89 -18.88
CA ASP A 56 7.07 -5.11 -20.08
C ASP A 56 5.89 -4.28 -20.62
N LEU A 57 4.65 -4.77 -20.43
CA LEU A 57 3.44 -4.07 -20.84
C LEU A 57 2.88 -3.09 -19.78
N GLU A 58 3.46 -3.06 -18.57
CA GLU A 58 2.93 -2.23 -17.48
C GLU A 58 2.86 -0.74 -17.85
N TYR A 59 3.93 -0.17 -18.34
CA TYR A 59 3.96 1.26 -18.67
C TYR A 59 3.29 1.58 -20.01
N PRO A 60 3.53 0.85 -21.12
CA PRO A 60 2.95 1.24 -22.39
C PRO A 60 1.45 0.96 -22.53
N LEU A 61 0.92 -0.08 -21.89
CA LEU A 61 -0.48 -0.50 -22.06
C LEU A 61 -1.30 -0.48 -20.78
N ILE A 62 -0.78 -1.03 -19.69
CA ILE A 62 -1.53 -1.13 -18.43
C ILE A 62 -1.71 0.24 -17.78
N LEU A 63 -0.66 1.06 -17.73
CA LEU A 63 -0.73 2.38 -17.11
C LEU A 63 -1.83 3.28 -17.71
N PRO A 64 -1.98 3.42 -19.04
CA PRO A 64 -3.09 4.19 -19.62
C PRO A 64 -4.49 3.68 -19.23
N LEU A 65 -4.66 2.35 -19.09
CA LEU A 65 -5.92 1.76 -18.62
C LEU A 65 -6.19 2.16 -17.16
N LEU A 66 -5.18 2.09 -16.30
CA LEU A 66 -5.31 2.50 -14.89
C LEU A 66 -5.55 4.01 -14.74
N GLU A 67 -5.01 4.83 -15.62
CA GLU A 67 -5.33 6.26 -15.68
C GLU A 67 -6.78 6.49 -16.09
N ARG A 68 -7.28 5.74 -17.07
CA ARG A 68 -8.71 5.78 -17.45
C ARG A 68 -9.62 5.43 -16.27
N VAL A 69 -9.24 4.46 -15.44
CA VAL A 69 -9.97 4.11 -14.22
C VAL A 69 -10.11 5.30 -13.27
N GLY A 70 -9.03 6.06 -13.07
CA GLY A 70 -9.04 7.27 -12.25
C GLY A 70 -10.04 8.30 -12.78
N LEU A 71 -9.97 8.60 -14.08
CA LEU A 71 -10.87 9.55 -14.73
C LEU A 71 -12.33 9.07 -14.68
N LEU A 72 -12.57 7.80 -14.97
CA LEU A 72 -13.92 7.22 -14.90
C LEU A 72 -14.51 7.30 -13.49
N LEU A 73 -13.70 7.04 -12.48
CA LEU A 73 -14.13 7.16 -11.08
C LEU A 73 -14.52 8.61 -10.75
N GLU A 74 -13.71 9.58 -11.15
CA GLU A 74 -14.03 11.00 -10.95
C GLU A 74 -15.33 11.38 -11.65
N GLU A 75 -15.50 11.02 -12.92
CA GLU A 75 -16.73 11.22 -13.69
C GLU A 75 -17.98 10.64 -12.97
N VAL A 76 -17.85 9.41 -12.45
CA VAL A 76 -18.95 8.73 -11.73
C VAL A 76 -19.26 9.42 -10.41
N LEU A 77 -18.24 9.79 -9.64
CA LEU A 77 -18.41 10.48 -8.36
C LEU A 77 -19.05 11.87 -8.54
N GLU A 78 -18.64 12.61 -9.55
CA GLU A 78 -19.20 13.92 -9.87
C GLU A 78 -20.65 13.82 -10.34
N ALA A 79 -20.92 12.94 -11.30
CA ALA A 79 -22.26 12.75 -11.85
C ALA A 79 -23.30 12.34 -10.78
N ASN A 80 -22.87 11.64 -9.73
CA ASN A 80 -23.71 11.19 -8.63
C ASN A 80 -23.61 12.06 -7.37
N GLN A 81 -22.85 13.17 -7.40
CA GLN A 81 -22.58 14.02 -6.23
C GLN A 81 -22.05 13.21 -5.02
N ALA A 82 -21.24 12.19 -5.30
CA ALA A 82 -20.83 11.15 -4.37
C ALA A 82 -19.36 11.26 -3.93
N GLN A 83 -18.79 12.46 -3.87
CA GLN A 83 -17.37 12.71 -3.53
C GLN A 83 -16.98 12.16 -2.15
N ASN A 84 -17.95 11.99 -1.24
CA ASN A 84 -17.77 11.44 0.09
C ASN A 84 -18.25 9.98 0.22
N CYS A 85 -18.51 9.30 -0.90
CA CYS A 85 -18.94 7.90 -0.85
C CYS A 85 -17.85 6.98 -0.29
N ARG A 86 -18.29 5.81 0.19
CA ARG A 86 -17.40 4.72 0.59
C ARG A 86 -17.65 3.53 -0.29
N LEU A 87 -16.59 2.92 -0.75
CA LEU A 87 -16.62 1.68 -1.50
C LEU A 87 -16.22 0.54 -0.56
N GLU A 88 -17.21 -0.10 0.05
CA GLU A 88 -16.94 -1.20 0.96
C GLU A 88 -16.56 -2.46 0.18
N TRP A 89 -15.46 -3.09 0.54
CA TRP A 89 -14.93 -4.32 -0.08
C TRP A 89 -15.91 -5.50 -0.04
N VAL A 90 -16.79 -5.52 0.96
CA VAL A 90 -17.81 -6.56 1.10
C VAL A 90 -18.77 -6.61 -0.09
N HIS A 91 -18.95 -5.50 -0.80
CA HIS A 91 -19.76 -5.43 -2.01
C HIS A 91 -18.92 -5.81 -3.24
N PRO A 92 -19.22 -6.94 -3.91
CA PRO A 92 -18.43 -7.41 -5.07
C PRO A 92 -18.27 -6.37 -6.18
N ALA A 93 -19.28 -5.57 -6.45
CA ALA A 93 -19.25 -4.53 -7.47
C ALA A 93 -18.21 -3.39 -7.22
N ASN A 94 -17.76 -3.23 -5.96
CA ASN A 94 -16.75 -2.24 -5.63
C ASN A 94 -15.30 -2.74 -5.85
N ARG A 95 -15.10 -4.07 -5.89
CA ARG A 95 -13.78 -4.67 -5.93
C ARG A 95 -12.98 -4.30 -7.18
N PRO A 96 -13.53 -4.39 -8.40
CA PRO A 96 -12.78 -4.06 -9.60
C PRO A 96 -12.13 -2.68 -9.54
N VAL A 97 -12.87 -1.64 -9.17
CA VAL A 97 -12.32 -0.29 -9.08
C VAL A 97 -11.27 -0.17 -7.97
N LEU A 98 -11.49 -0.80 -6.81
CA LEU A 98 -10.52 -0.77 -5.71
C LEU A 98 -9.23 -1.53 -6.07
N GLU A 99 -9.32 -2.64 -6.77
CA GLU A 99 -8.17 -3.42 -7.26
C GLU A 99 -7.35 -2.62 -8.28
N LEU A 100 -8.02 -2.00 -9.26
CA LEU A 100 -7.35 -1.18 -10.27
C LEU A 100 -6.67 0.05 -9.67
N LEU A 101 -7.31 0.74 -8.70
CA LEU A 101 -6.69 1.84 -7.97
C LEU A 101 -5.47 1.38 -7.17
N ALA A 102 -5.56 0.22 -6.52
CA ALA A 102 -4.45 -0.33 -5.78
C ALA A 102 -3.27 -0.70 -6.71
N TRP A 103 -3.56 -1.25 -7.88
CA TRP A 103 -2.53 -1.53 -8.89
C TRP A 103 -1.84 -0.26 -9.38
N ARG A 104 -2.62 0.80 -9.64
CA ARG A 104 -2.04 2.10 -10.00
C ARG A 104 -1.10 2.65 -8.93
N ILE A 105 -1.49 2.53 -7.65
CA ILE A 105 -0.66 2.91 -6.51
C ILE A 105 0.62 2.05 -6.45
N ASP A 106 0.54 0.76 -6.76
CA ASP A 106 1.72 -0.11 -6.74
C ASP A 106 2.72 0.24 -7.84
N LEU A 107 2.27 0.60 -9.04
CA LEU A 107 3.14 1.12 -10.09
C LEU A 107 3.86 2.41 -9.64
N ASP A 108 3.15 3.35 -9.03
CA ASP A 108 3.75 4.57 -8.49
C ASP A 108 4.83 4.31 -7.42
N ARG A 109 4.70 3.22 -6.67
CA ARG A 109 5.68 2.86 -5.63
C ARG A 109 7.05 2.51 -6.18
N ARG A 110 7.13 2.14 -7.45
CA ARG A 110 8.39 1.82 -8.16
C ARG A 110 9.14 3.08 -8.57
N GLU A 111 8.47 4.25 -8.59
CA GLU A 111 9.11 5.52 -8.84
C GLU A 111 9.96 5.96 -7.64
N PRO A 112 11.20 6.44 -7.89
CA PRO A 112 12.14 6.80 -6.81
C PRO A 112 11.67 7.99 -5.98
N ILE A 113 10.88 8.89 -6.55
CA ILE A 113 10.35 10.09 -5.90
C ILE A 113 8.83 10.03 -5.91
N ALA A 114 8.22 10.05 -4.72
CA ALA A 114 6.77 10.12 -4.61
C ALA A 114 6.28 11.50 -5.09
N SER A 115 5.52 11.51 -6.17
CA SER A 115 4.86 12.72 -6.65
C SER A 115 3.69 13.12 -5.73
N PRO A 116 3.25 14.39 -5.73
CA PRO A 116 2.05 14.81 -5.02
C PRO A 116 0.81 13.98 -5.40
N GLU A 117 0.71 13.59 -6.65
CA GLU A 117 -0.39 12.76 -7.17
C GLU A 117 -0.40 11.36 -6.57
N HIS A 118 0.79 10.80 -6.29
CA HIS A 118 0.90 9.52 -5.61
C HIS A 118 0.30 9.58 -4.20
N PHE A 119 0.61 10.62 -3.42
CA PHE A 119 -0.02 10.82 -2.12
C PHE A 119 -1.54 10.96 -2.25
N GLN A 120 -2.00 11.78 -3.18
CA GLN A 120 -3.44 12.00 -3.41
C GLN A 120 -4.17 10.70 -3.74
N ARG A 121 -3.60 9.83 -4.59
CA ARG A 121 -4.18 8.52 -4.92
C ARG A 121 -4.29 7.61 -3.71
N MET A 122 -3.24 7.52 -2.88
CA MET A 122 -3.28 6.72 -1.66
C MET A 122 -4.28 7.27 -0.65
N GLU A 123 -4.32 8.58 -0.45
CA GLU A 123 -5.28 9.25 0.44
C GLU A 123 -6.72 9.07 -0.07
N GLN A 124 -6.95 9.16 -1.39
CA GLN A 124 -8.25 8.90 -2.03
C GLN A 124 -8.68 7.45 -1.78
N MET A 125 -7.77 6.48 -1.98
CA MET A 125 -8.05 5.08 -1.74
C MET A 125 -8.51 4.82 -0.30
N LEU A 126 -7.85 5.41 0.70
CA LEU A 126 -8.25 5.28 2.11
C LEU A 126 -9.56 6.00 2.42
N ARG A 127 -9.89 7.11 1.75
CA ARG A 127 -11.22 7.75 1.88
C ARG A 127 -12.32 6.87 1.34
N LEU A 128 -12.10 6.25 0.18
CA LEU A 128 -13.06 5.35 -0.46
C LEU A 128 -13.22 4.05 0.31
N ASN A 129 -12.12 3.48 0.80
CA ASN A 129 -12.10 2.23 1.55
C ASN A 129 -11.38 2.38 2.90
N PRO A 130 -12.04 2.95 3.94
CA PRO A 130 -11.41 3.20 5.24
C PRO A 130 -11.00 1.94 6.00
N LYS A 131 -11.55 0.76 5.65
CA LYS A 131 -11.10 -0.52 6.21
C LYS A 131 -9.76 -0.98 5.65
N ASP A 132 -9.31 -0.32 4.59
CA ASP A 132 -8.03 -0.55 3.93
C ASP A 132 -7.76 -2.02 3.62
N ASN A 133 -8.68 -2.65 2.92
CA ASN A 133 -8.55 -4.04 2.51
C ASN A 133 -7.35 -4.25 1.56
N SER A 134 -6.90 -3.20 0.90
CA SER A 134 -5.76 -3.19 -0.02
C SER A 134 -4.41 -2.88 0.64
N GLY A 135 -4.37 -2.59 1.95
CA GLY A 135 -3.13 -2.38 2.71
C GLY A 135 -2.37 -1.09 2.36
N VAL A 136 -3.05 -0.09 1.82
CA VAL A 136 -2.45 1.18 1.35
C VAL A 136 -1.91 2.04 2.49
N ARG A 137 -2.45 1.88 3.72
CA ARG A 137 -2.03 2.69 4.89
C ARG A 137 -0.54 2.53 5.23
N MET A 138 0.03 1.34 5.05
CA MET A 138 1.43 1.12 5.38
C MET A 138 2.38 1.87 4.43
N PRO A 139 2.29 1.70 3.10
CA PRO A 139 3.11 2.50 2.17
C PRO A 139 2.83 4.00 2.29
N LEU A 140 1.59 4.43 2.54
CA LEU A 140 1.29 5.85 2.75
C LEU A 140 1.97 6.39 4.01
N CYS A 141 1.90 5.68 5.13
CA CYS A 141 2.58 6.07 6.37
C CYS A 141 4.10 6.19 6.17
N ARG A 142 4.70 5.23 5.47
CA ARG A 142 6.11 5.29 5.09
C ARG A 142 6.44 6.55 4.31
N ARG A 143 5.67 6.86 3.26
CA ARG A 143 5.88 8.05 2.44
C ARG A 143 5.71 9.35 3.24
N TYR A 144 4.77 9.41 4.18
CA TYR A 144 4.65 10.54 5.09
C TYR A 144 5.90 10.73 5.93
N LEU A 145 6.45 9.66 6.51
CA LEU A 145 7.68 9.71 7.32
C LEU A 145 8.92 10.07 6.49
N GLU A 146 9.02 9.59 5.26
CA GLU A 146 10.11 9.91 4.32
C GLU A 146 10.05 11.38 3.87
N GLY A 147 8.85 11.93 3.70
CA GLY A 147 8.59 13.31 3.28
C GLY A 147 8.38 14.31 4.41
N ASP A 148 8.74 13.97 5.65
CA ASP A 148 8.64 14.82 6.84
C ASP A 148 7.20 15.29 7.17
N ARG A 149 6.17 14.57 6.67
CA ARG A 149 4.75 14.80 6.97
C ARG A 149 4.35 14.05 8.26
N PHE A 150 4.99 14.40 9.38
CA PHE A 150 4.87 13.64 10.63
C PHE A 150 3.48 13.73 11.27
N GLU A 151 2.79 14.85 11.16
CA GLU A 151 1.41 15.01 11.62
C GLU A 151 0.46 14.08 10.86
N ASP A 152 0.64 13.95 9.54
CA ASP A 152 -0.14 13.06 8.71
C ASP A 152 0.14 11.59 9.05
N ALA A 153 1.41 11.24 9.25
CA ALA A 153 1.81 9.90 9.71
C ALA A 153 1.19 9.57 11.08
N LEU A 154 1.26 10.51 12.03
CA LEU A 154 0.67 10.33 13.36
C LEU A 154 -0.84 10.11 13.27
N ARG A 155 -1.55 10.99 12.56
CA ARG A 155 -3.00 10.89 12.36
C ARG A 155 -3.40 9.56 11.71
N LEU A 156 -2.66 9.13 10.68
CA LEU A 156 -2.92 7.86 10.01
C LEU A 156 -2.74 6.67 10.96
N THR A 157 -1.66 6.64 11.76
CA THR A 157 -1.45 5.56 12.73
C THR A 157 -2.47 5.56 13.87
N GLU A 158 -3.11 6.71 14.16
CA GLU A 158 -4.18 6.82 15.16
C GLU A 158 -5.53 6.31 14.67
N GLN A 159 -5.76 6.32 13.36
CA GLN A 159 -6.94 5.72 12.75
C GLN A 159 -6.93 4.19 12.84
N TYR A 160 -5.74 3.57 12.94
CA TYR A 160 -5.54 2.12 13.01
C TYR A 160 -4.75 1.73 14.27
N PRO A 161 -5.33 1.91 15.49
CA PRO A 161 -4.57 1.82 16.76
C PRO A 161 -4.07 0.42 17.08
N ASP A 162 -4.78 -0.62 16.61
CA ASP A 162 -4.49 -2.03 16.88
C ASP A 162 -3.81 -2.75 15.70
N ASP A 163 -3.13 -1.97 14.87
CA ASP A 163 -2.49 -2.45 13.65
C ASP A 163 -1.20 -3.25 13.90
N PHE A 164 -0.58 -3.67 12.80
CA PHE A 164 0.67 -4.40 12.80
C PHE A 164 1.80 -3.62 13.50
N PRO A 165 2.82 -4.33 14.02
CA PRO A 165 4.00 -3.72 14.64
C PRO A 165 4.61 -2.58 13.82
N GLU A 166 4.64 -2.71 12.50
CA GLU A 166 5.11 -1.66 11.58
C GLU A 166 4.44 -0.31 11.86
N MET A 167 3.11 -0.25 11.82
CA MET A 167 2.36 0.99 12.06
C MET A 167 2.54 1.52 13.47
N ARG A 168 2.68 0.62 14.44
CA ARG A 168 2.91 1.01 15.84
C ARG A 168 4.30 1.64 16.04
N TYR A 169 5.36 1.08 15.44
CA TYR A 169 6.70 1.67 15.45
C TYR A 169 6.76 2.97 14.64
N ASN A 170 6.01 3.07 13.54
CA ASN A 170 5.87 4.30 12.77
C ASN A 170 5.22 5.41 13.59
N ARG A 171 4.25 5.07 14.45
CA ARG A 171 3.68 6.02 15.42
C ARG A 171 4.71 6.54 16.42
N VAL A 172 5.61 5.67 16.92
CA VAL A 172 6.72 6.10 17.79
C VAL A 172 7.60 7.09 17.06
N LEU A 173 7.97 6.79 15.81
CA LEU A 173 8.83 7.66 15.01
C LEU A 173 8.18 9.02 14.72
N ALA A 174 6.90 9.04 14.38
CA ALA A 174 6.14 10.27 14.17
C ALA A 174 6.04 11.12 15.46
N LEU A 175 5.73 10.50 16.59
CA LEU A 175 5.71 11.19 17.90
C LEU A 175 7.06 11.79 18.27
N TYR A 176 8.14 11.03 18.03
CA TYR A 176 9.49 11.50 18.28
C TYR A 176 9.85 12.71 17.39
N ALA A 177 9.57 12.63 16.10
CA ALA A 177 9.86 13.69 15.13
C ALA A 177 9.07 14.99 15.44
N LEU A 178 7.86 14.87 15.98
CA LEU A 178 7.02 15.98 16.44
C LEU A 178 7.42 16.53 17.82
N GLY A 179 8.46 15.99 18.46
CA GLY A 179 8.91 16.42 19.78
C GLY A 179 8.04 15.93 20.94
N HIS A 180 7.10 15.04 20.72
CA HIS A 180 6.27 14.40 21.77
C HIS A 180 7.04 13.28 22.47
N ILE A 181 8.20 13.61 23.03
CA ILE A 181 9.23 12.65 23.49
C ILE A 181 8.68 11.70 24.57
N GLU A 182 7.96 12.18 25.55
CA GLU A 182 7.40 11.33 26.63
C GLU A 182 6.41 10.29 26.08
N LYS A 183 5.55 10.71 25.13
CA LYS A 183 4.60 9.79 24.49
C LYS A 183 5.33 8.76 23.61
N ALA A 184 6.33 9.20 22.86
CA ALA A 184 7.16 8.32 22.03
C ALA A 184 7.89 7.29 22.91
N GLU A 185 8.50 7.71 24.02
CA GLU A 185 9.22 6.83 24.94
C GLU A 185 8.28 5.78 25.59
N LYS A 186 7.13 6.20 26.08
CA LYS A 186 6.14 5.28 26.62
C LYS A 186 5.76 4.20 25.60
N ARG A 187 5.44 4.61 24.37
CA ARG A 187 5.08 3.66 23.29
C ARG A 187 6.24 2.78 22.88
N LEU A 188 7.46 3.31 22.83
CA LEU A 188 8.64 2.53 22.50
C LEU A 188 8.85 1.40 23.50
N ARG A 189 8.72 1.66 24.80
CA ARG A 189 8.86 0.63 25.85
C ARG A 189 7.79 -0.45 25.71
N GLU A 190 6.52 -0.07 25.54
CA GLU A 190 5.42 -1.01 25.32
C GLU A 190 5.68 -1.93 24.12
N LEU A 191 6.28 -1.40 23.05
CA LEU A 191 6.59 -2.17 21.84
C LEU A 191 7.87 -2.99 21.97
N ALA A 192 8.87 -2.50 22.70
CA ALA A 192 10.08 -3.24 23.01
C ALA A 192 9.78 -4.52 23.81
N ASP A 193 8.83 -4.44 24.75
CA ASP A 193 8.37 -5.60 25.50
C ASP A 193 7.57 -6.58 24.64
N LYS A 194 6.70 -6.05 23.78
CA LYS A 194 5.77 -6.86 22.98
C LYS A 194 6.40 -7.44 21.71
N TYR A 195 7.25 -6.67 21.03
CA TYR A 195 7.86 -6.99 19.75
C TYR A 195 9.36 -6.66 19.75
N PRO A 196 10.16 -7.28 20.64
CA PRO A 196 11.56 -6.91 20.88
C PRO A 196 12.43 -7.05 19.65
N LYS A 197 12.16 -8.03 18.78
CA LYS A 197 12.97 -8.32 17.59
C LYS A 197 13.03 -7.14 16.61
N ILE A 198 11.97 -6.34 16.49
CA ILE A 198 11.93 -5.19 15.59
C ILE A 198 12.89 -4.10 16.07
N LEU A 199 12.86 -3.79 17.37
CA LEU A 199 13.77 -2.82 17.95
C LEU A 199 15.21 -3.31 17.90
N ASP A 200 15.46 -4.56 18.24
CA ASP A 200 16.78 -5.19 18.14
C ASP A 200 17.34 -5.12 16.72
N ALA A 201 16.50 -5.43 15.71
CA ALA A 201 16.89 -5.34 14.31
C ALA A 201 17.24 -3.90 13.90
N LEU A 202 16.48 -2.90 14.36
CA LEU A 202 16.77 -1.49 14.10
C LEU A 202 18.11 -1.07 14.69
N LEU A 203 18.40 -1.45 15.93
CA LEU A 203 19.58 -0.97 16.69
C LEU A 203 20.88 -1.65 16.29
N LYS A 204 20.86 -2.90 15.82
CA LYS A 204 22.07 -3.62 15.41
C LYS A 204 22.71 -2.97 14.18
N HIS A 205 24.05 -2.99 14.10
CA HIS A 205 24.78 -2.49 12.93
C HIS A 205 24.52 -3.32 11.67
N GLY A 206 24.42 -4.64 11.79
CA GLY A 206 24.10 -5.56 10.70
C GLY A 206 23.24 -6.71 11.20
N ILE A 207 22.39 -7.21 10.34
CA ILE A 207 21.61 -8.44 10.56
C ILE A 207 21.63 -9.27 9.29
N LEU A 208 21.62 -10.58 9.44
CA LEU A 208 21.45 -11.48 8.30
C LEU A 208 19.99 -11.41 7.82
N ARG A 209 19.84 -11.50 6.51
CA ARG A 209 18.51 -11.64 5.92
C ARG A 209 17.95 -13.01 6.25
N PRO A 210 16.82 -13.11 6.95
CA PRO A 210 16.14 -14.38 7.16
C PRO A 210 15.54 -14.90 5.85
N GLU A 211 15.13 -16.15 5.82
CA GLU A 211 14.25 -16.64 4.79
C GLU A 211 12.89 -15.92 4.90
N ILE A 212 12.47 -15.24 3.85
CA ILE A 212 11.25 -14.44 3.85
C ILE A 212 10.25 -15.06 2.89
N ASN A 213 9.14 -15.50 3.43
CA ASN A 213 7.96 -15.83 2.65
C ASN A 213 7.00 -14.63 2.73
N LEU A 214 6.93 -13.82 1.66
CA LEU A 214 6.07 -12.63 1.62
C LEU A 214 4.58 -12.97 1.76
N SER A 215 4.17 -14.18 1.39
CA SER A 215 2.80 -14.65 1.60
C SER A 215 2.51 -14.97 3.07
N PHE A 216 3.54 -15.10 3.92
CA PHE A 216 3.39 -15.46 5.33
C PHE A 216 4.47 -14.82 6.21
N VAL A 217 4.32 -13.52 6.47
CA VAL A 217 5.19 -12.80 7.42
C VAL A 217 4.69 -13.04 8.84
N LYS A 218 5.57 -13.50 9.72
CA LYS A 218 5.23 -13.76 11.13
C LYS A 218 5.23 -12.46 11.92
N VAL A 219 4.09 -12.08 12.48
CA VAL A 219 3.95 -10.88 13.33
C VAL A 219 4.93 -10.94 14.52
N GLY A 220 5.79 -9.94 14.66
CA GLY A 220 6.88 -9.89 15.65
C GLY A 220 8.01 -10.87 15.37
N GLY A 221 8.06 -11.50 14.20
CA GLY A 221 9.09 -12.44 13.77
C GLY A 221 10.37 -11.77 13.26
N ASP A 222 11.36 -12.60 12.90
CA ASP A 222 12.64 -12.11 12.36
C ASP A 222 12.47 -11.55 10.93
N ASP A 223 11.55 -12.12 10.18
CA ASP A 223 11.14 -11.68 8.85
C ASP A 223 10.51 -10.27 8.88
N GLU A 224 9.53 -10.02 9.76
CA GLU A 224 8.94 -8.69 9.93
C GLU A 224 9.97 -7.68 10.46
N ALA A 225 10.80 -8.08 11.40
CA ALA A 225 11.85 -7.24 11.97
C ALA A 225 12.88 -6.82 10.90
N TRP A 226 13.26 -7.76 10.01
CA TRP A 226 14.15 -7.47 8.91
C TRP A 226 13.52 -6.54 7.88
N LEU A 227 12.25 -6.79 7.50
CA LEU A 227 11.49 -5.95 6.57
C LEU A 227 11.35 -4.53 7.12
N TYR A 228 10.94 -4.39 8.37
CA TYR A 228 10.84 -3.08 9.02
C TYR A 228 12.17 -2.33 9.02
N ARG A 229 13.27 -3.01 9.40
CA ARG A 229 14.60 -2.41 9.34
C ARG A 229 14.98 -1.97 7.93
N ARG A 230 14.77 -2.83 6.93
CA ARG A 230 15.07 -2.52 5.52
C ARG A 230 14.38 -1.23 5.09
N ASP A 231 13.14 -1.07 5.48
CA ASP A 231 12.28 -0.01 4.97
C ASP A 231 12.37 1.30 5.78
N TYR A 232 12.70 1.23 7.07
CA TYR A 232 12.60 2.39 7.96
C TYR A 232 13.89 2.80 8.66
N ARG A 233 14.93 1.95 8.71
CA ARG A 233 16.16 2.28 9.46
C ARG A 233 16.79 3.60 9.01
N ALA A 234 16.84 3.87 7.72
CA ALA A 234 17.39 5.13 7.20
C ALA A 234 16.63 6.36 7.72
N THR A 235 15.30 6.27 7.80
CA THR A 235 14.45 7.34 8.34
C THR A 235 14.69 7.52 9.85
N TRP A 236 14.77 6.45 10.63
CA TRP A 236 15.13 6.51 12.05
C TRP A 236 16.50 7.14 12.29
N GLU A 237 17.48 6.83 11.45
CA GLU A 237 18.84 7.36 11.53
C GLU A 237 18.88 8.85 11.15
N ARG A 238 18.26 9.24 10.05
CA ARG A 238 18.12 10.62 9.57
C ARG A 238 17.52 11.54 10.64
N LEU A 239 16.52 11.05 11.35
CA LEU A 239 15.85 11.82 12.42
C LEU A 239 16.58 11.76 13.77
N GLY A 240 17.67 10.99 13.90
CA GLY A 240 18.38 10.80 15.17
C GLY A 240 17.67 9.86 16.16
N ALA A 241 16.55 9.28 15.75
CA ALA A 241 15.68 8.43 16.59
C ALA A 241 16.36 7.11 17.00
N LEU A 242 17.29 6.56 16.20
CA LEU A 242 18.04 5.36 16.57
C LEU A 242 18.86 5.55 17.84
N LYS A 243 19.61 6.67 17.93
CA LYS A 243 20.43 6.97 19.11
C LYS A 243 19.57 7.21 20.34
N TRP A 244 18.45 7.90 20.17
CA TRP A 244 17.46 8.12 21.22
C TRP A 244 16.86 6.79 21.71
N ALA A 245 16.40 5.92 20.81
CA ALA A 245 15.80 4.64 21.14
C ALA A 245 16.79 3.71 21.87
N ALA A 246 18.05 3.64 21.44
CA ALA A 246 19.08 2.85 22.09
C ALA A 246 19.29 3.22 23.58
N ASN A 247 19.09 4.49 23.94
CA ASN A 247 19.24 4.98 25.31
C ASN A 247 17.97 4.83 26.18
N ARG A 248 16.82 4.49 25.58
CA ARG A 248 15.50 4.51 26.25
C ARG A 248 14.80 3.15 26.32
N ALA A 249 15.28 2.19 25.52
CA ALA A 249 14.75 0.83 25.44
C ALA A 249 15.34 -0.16 26.46
N ARG A 250 16.17 0.36 27.36
CA ARG A 250 16.81 -0.42 28.46
C ARG A 250 16.05 -0.20 29.78
#